data_0c641fb59c392bb26cd38a64373097c6
#
_entry.id   0c641fb59c392bb26cd38a64373097c6
#
_cell.length_a   1.000
_cell.length_b   1.000
_cell.length_c   1.000
_cell.angle_alpha   90.00
_cell.angle_beta   90.00
_cell.angle_gamma   90.00
#
_symmetry.space_group_name_H-M   'P 1'
#
loop_
_entity.id
_entity.type
_entity.pdbx_description
1 polymer ?
#
loop_
_entity_poly.entity_id
_entity_poly.type
_entity_poly.pdbx_seq_one_letter_code
_entity_poly.pdbx_strand_id
1 'polypeptide(L)' 'PFGVRVNALCPVAGETPLLKSFLGEDTPQTRARFLATIPLGRFSTPQDLGNAAAFLCSDEAAMLTGVALEVDGGRCV' A
#
# COMPACT_ATOMS: atom_id res chain seq x y z
N PRO A 1 -17.95 -14.42 15.65
CA PRO A 1 -19.22 -15.16 15.77
C PRO A 1 -20.27 -14.76 14.75
N PHE A 2 -20.10 -13.60 14.09
CA PHE A 2 -21.09 -13.10 13.14
C PHE A 2 -20.64 -13.23 11.67
N GLY A 3 -19.55 -13.94 11.40
CA GLY A 3 -19.05 -14.09 10.03
C GLY A 3 -18.49 -12.80 9.42
N VAL A 4 -18.16 -11.82 10.24
CA VAL A 4 -17.58 -10.56 9.78
C VAL A 4 -16.07 -10.62 9.91
N ARG A 5 -15.37 -10.23 8.82
CA ARG A 5 -13.91 -10.12 8.82
C ARG A 5 -13.49 -8.66 8.78
N VAL A 6 -12.45 -8.32 9.53
CA VAL A 6 -11.89 -6.97 9.56
C VAL A 6 -10.38 -7.05 9.35
N ASN A 7 -9.91 -6.37 8.34
CA ASN A 7 -8.48 -6.30 8.00
C ASN A 7 -8.10 -4.85 7.73
N ALA A 8 -6.80 -4.59 7.74
CA ALA A 8 -6.26 -3.27 7.46
C ALA A 8 -5.26 -3.35 6.30
N LEU A 9 -5.20 -2.28 5.52
CA LEU A 9 -4.16 -2.10 4.51
C LEU A 9 -3.17 -1.07 5.01
N CYS A 10 -1.88 -1.36 4.86
CA CYS A 10 -0.79 -0.48 5.28
C CYS A 10 0.00 -0.08 4.03
N PRO A 11 -0.40 1.01 3.34
CA PRO A 11 0.27 1.42 2.12
C PRO A 11 1.54 2.20 2.39
N VAL A 12 2.40 2.25 1.39
CA VAL A 12 3.48 3.22 1.32
C VAL A 12 3.00 4.42 0.50
N ALA A 13 3.83 5.45 0.34
CA ALA A 13 3.49 6.63 -0.47
C ALA A 13 2.99 6.20 -1.85
N GLY A 14 1.83 6.72 -2.25
CA GLY A 14 1.18 6.38 -3.51
C GLY A 14 1.30 7.48 -4.54
N GLU A 15 1.19 7.10 -5.81
CA GLU A 15 1.13 8.04 -6.93
C GLU A 15 -0.25 8.71 -6.95
N THR A 16 -0.41 9.71 -6.08
CA THR A 16 -1.65 10.47 -5.93
C THR A 16 -1.31 11.95 -5.77
N PRO A 17 -2.30 12.85 -5.87
CA PRO A 17 -2.06 14.28 -5.61
C PRO A 17 -1.48 14.57 -4.22
N LEU A 18 -1.62 13.66 -3.27
CA LEU A 18 -1.08 13.83 -1.91
C LEU A 18 0.41 13.54 -1.82
N LEU A 19 1.01 12.96 -2.86
CA LEU A 19 2.42 12.56 -2.84
C LEU A 19 3.34 13.75 -2.55
N LYS A 20 3.07 14.91 -3.13
CA LYS A 20 3.84 16.13 -2.90
C LYS A 20 3.83 16.51 -1.42
N SER A 21 2.67 16.46 -0.77
CA SER A 21 2.56 16.78 0.65
C SER A 21 3.34 15.78 1.51
N PHE A 22 3.32 14.50 1.13
CA PHE A 22 4.03 13.45 1.85
C PHE A 22 5.55 13.62 1.74
N LEU A 23 6.05 13.94 0.54
CA LEU A 23 7.49 14.09 0.30
C LEU A 23 8.03 15.46 0.73
N GLY A 24 7.16 16.42 0.98
CA GLY A 24 7.55 17.81 1.22
C GLY A 24 7.69 18.60 -0.07
N GLU A 25 8.37 18.03 -1.05
CA GLU A 25 8.47 18.57 -2.40
C GLU A 25 8.49 17.41 -3.40
N ASP A 26 7.94 17.64 -4.59
CA ASP A 26 7.88 16.60 -5.62
C ASP A 26 8.91 16.93 -6.70
N THR A 27 10.14 16.54 -6.45
CA THR A 27 11.26 16.69 -7.40
C THR A 27 11.79 15.31 -7.76
N PRO A 28 12.48 15.18 -8.93
CA PRO A 28 13.10 13.91 -9.28
C PRO A 28 14.05 13.37 -8.22
N GLN A 29 14.79 14.28 -7.56
CA GLN A 29 15.74 13.88 -6.51
C GLN A 29 15.02 13.33 -5.28
N THR A 30 13.93 13.97 -4.85
CA THR A 30 13.14 13.53 -3.70
C THR A 30 12.51 12.18 -3.98
N ARG A 31 11.93 12.01 -5.18
CA ARG A 31 11.34 10.75 -5.59
C ARG A 31 12.39 9.64 -5.62
N ALA A 32 13.55 9.91 -6.20
CA ALA A 32 14.62 8.91 -6.31
C ALA A 32 15.10 8.44 -4.94
N ARG A 33 15.26 9.37 -3.98
CA ARG A 33 15.68 9.02 -2.63
C ARG A 33 14.64 8.12 -1.94
N PHE A 34 13.36 8.43 -2.09
CA PHE A 34 12.30 7.64 -1.50
C PHE A 34 12.20 6.27 -2.18
N LEU A 35 12.27 6.24 -3.51
CA LEU A 35 12.20 4.99 -4.28
C LEU A 35 13.34 4.03 -3.92
N ALA A 36 14.50 4.54 -3.55
CA ALA A 36 15.62 3.70 -3.12
C ALA A 36 15.29 2.89 -1.86
N THR A 37 14.27 3.29 -1.09
CA THR A 37 13.85 2.55 0.10
C THR A 37 12.79 1.49 -0.20
N ILE A 38 12.33 1.39 -1.45
CA ILE A 38 11.29 0.46 -1.86
C ILE A 38 11.90 -0.62 -2.75
N PRO A 39 12.02 -1.87 -2.26
CA PRO A 39 12.65 -2.95 -3.05
C PRO A 39 12.05 -3.16 -4.43
N LEU A 40 10.74 -2.99 -4.61
CA LEU A 40 10.12 -3.12 -5.92
C LEU A 40 10.36 -1.92 -6.83
N GLY A 41 10.91 -0.82 -6.30
CA GLY A 41 11.42 0.29 -7.11
C GLY A 41 10.38 1.20 -7.71
N ARG A 42 9.15 1.21 -7.17
CA ARG A 42 8.11 2.13 -7.63
C ARG A 42 7.15 2.48 -6.50
N PHE A 43 6.49 3.63 -6.64
CA PHE A 43 5.40 3.99 -5.74
C PHE A 43 4.18 3.10 -6.00
N SER A 44 3.36 2.92 -4.96
CA SER A 44 2.07 2.27 -5.15
C SER A 44 1.12 3.19 -5.92
N THR A 45 0.15 2.58 -6.58
CA THR A 45 -0.90 3.30 -7.31
C THR A 45 -2.23 3.02 -6.63
N PRO A 46 -3.28 3.85 -6.89
CA PRO A 46 -4.63 3.51 -6.42
C PRO A 46 -5.06 2.10 -6.84
N GLN A 47 -4.63 1.65 -8.02
CA GLN A 47 -4.96 0.31 -8.51
C GLN A 47 -4.32 -0.77 -7.63
N ASP A 48 -3.07 -0.57 -7.19
CA ASP A 48 -2.40 -1.53 -6.30
C ASP A 48 -3.18 -1.70 -5.00
N LEU A 49 -3.61 -0.59 -4.40
CA LEU A 49 -4.39 -0.61 -3.16
C LEU A 49 -5.76 -1.22 -3.38
N GLY A 50 -6.40 -0.88 -4.50
CA GLY A 50 -7.69 -1.43 -4.86
C GLY A 50 -7.64 -2.94 -5.07
N ASN A 51 -6.59 -3.44 -5.73
CA ASN A 51 -6.41 -4.88 -5.93
C ASN A 51 -6.23 -5.60 -4.60
N ALA A 52 -5.44 -5.05 -3.68
CA ALA A 52 -5.27 -5.65 -2.36
C ALA A 52 -6.57 -5.64 -1.55
N ALA A 53 -7.31 -4.53 -1.59
CA ALA A 53 -8.59 -4.42 -0.91
C ALA A 53 -9.60 -5.42 -1.48
N ALA A 54 -9.67 -5.54 -2.81
CA ALA A 54 -10.57 -6.48 -3.46
C ALA A 54 -10.26 -7.92 -3.04
N PHE A 55 -8.98 -8.29 -2.95
CA PHE A 55 -8.58 -9.62 -2.48
C PHE A 55 -9.06 -9.86 -1.04
N LEU A 56 -8.81 -8.91 -0.13
CA LEU A 56 -9.19 -9.07 1.28
C LEU A 56 -10.70 -9.15 1.46
N CYS A 57 -11.47 -8.53 0.58
CA CYS A 57 -12.93 -8.57 0.62
C CYS A 57 -13.52 -9.78 -0.11
N SER A 58 -12.68 -10.56 -0.80
CA SER A 58 -13.14 -11.69 -1.60
C SER A 58 -13.31 -12.97 -0.78
N ASP A 59 -14.00 -13.94 -1.34
CA ASP A 59 -14.13 -15.26 -0.73
C ASP A 59 -12.80 -16.01 -0.69
N GLU A 60 -11.86 -15.66 -1.56
CA GLU A 60 -10.52 -16.25 -1.55
C GLU A 60 -9.76 -15.92 -0.28
N ALA A 61 -10.12 -14.84 0.41
CA ALA A 61 -9.54 -14.44 1.68
C ALA A 61 -10.43 -14.83 2.88
N ALA A 62 -11.25 -15.86 2.74
CA ALA A 62 -12.29 -16.22 3.71
C ALA A 62 -11.74 -16.55 5.11
N MET A 63 -10.49 -17.01 5.20
CA MET A 63 -9.86 -17.32 6.49
C MET A 63 -8.99 -16.19 7.04
N LEU A 64 -8.99 -15.02 6.38
CA LEU A 64 -8.14 -13.89 6.77
C LEU A 64 -8.97 -12.85 7.55
N THR A 65 -8.61 -12.66 8.81
CA THR A 65 -9.17 -11.58 9.63
C THR A 65 -8.10 -11.12 10.62
N GLY A 66 -8.17 -9.87 11.04
CA GLY A 66 -7.19 -9.31 11.95
C GLY A 66 -5.82 -9.07 11.30
N VAL A 67 -5.75 -9.05 9.97
CA VAL A 67 -4.50 -8.89 9.22
C VAL A 67 -4.25 -7.41 8.94
N ALA A 68 -3.00 -6.98 9.13
CA ALA A 68 -2.51 -5.69 8.64
C ALA A 68 -1.61 -5.99 7.44
N LEU A 69 -2.19 -5.89 6.24
CA LEU A 69 -1.49 -6.23 5.00
C LEU A 69 -0.68 -5.04 4.50
N GLU A 70 0.62 -5.22 4.39
CA GLU A 70 1.51 -4.19 3.89
C GLU A 70 1.52 -4.21 2.36
N VAL A 71 1.20 -3.05 1.76
CA VAL A 71 1.20 -2.86 0.31
C VAL A 71 2.23 -1.77 0.01
N ASP A 72 3.50 -2.13 0.21
CA ASP A 72 4.60 -1.17 0.29
C ASP A 72 5.78 -1.51 -0.61
N GLY A 73 5.63 -2.50 -1.51
CA GLY A 73 6.72 -2.91 -2.37
C GLY A 73 7.92 -3.49 -1.62
N GLY A 74 7.73 -3.88 -0.36
CA GLY A 74 8.77 -4.45 0.49
C GLY A 74 9.53 -3.43 1.34
N ARG A 75 9.09 -2.17 1.38
CA ARG A 75 9.81 -1.12 2.09
C ARG A 75 10.01 -1.40 3.59
N CYS A 76 9.05 -2.09 4.21
CA CYS A 76 9.09 -2.36 5.64
C CYS A 76 9.67 -3.74 5.99
N VAL A 77 10.23 -4.42 5.02
CA VAL A 77 10.82 -5.76 5.22
C VAL A 77 12.25 -5.64 5.73
#